data_24ad8f4b2ac5feca52ee119a2e19e0cb
#
_entry.id   24ad8f4b2ac5feca52ee119a2e19e0cb
#
_cell.length_a   1.000
_cell.length_b   1.000
_cell.length_c   1.000
_cell.angle_alpha   90.00
_cell.angle_beta   90.00
_cell.angle_gamma   90.00
#
_symmetry.space_group_name_H-M   'P 1'
#
loop_
_entity.id
_entity.type
_entity.pdbx_description
1 polymer ?
#
loop_
_entity_poly.entity_id
_entity_poly.type
_entity_poly.pdbx_seq_one_letter_code
_entity_poly.pdbx_strand_id
1 'polypeptide(L)'
;MQPIPVNWALGVVLLLVLAACSRSTPEQALRQQITQMQLGVEQREPSAVIAPLAEDFLGNGGMDRQGLERLLRAQLLLNQNIEVVLGPVQAHIDGENAQADFTVMLAGGNGRFFERGRIHQVSTHWRAQGDQWLLYRAQWGDGKQP
;
A
#
# COMPACT_ATOMS: atom_id res chain seq x y z
N MET A 1 15.40 56.23 18.56
CA MET A 1 15.65 54.76 18.52
C MET A 1 14.67 54.09 19.45
N GLN A 2 13.71 53.39 18.91
CA GLN A 2 12.79 52.59 19.70
C GLN A 2 13.32 51.15 19.76
N PRO A 3 13.36 50.49 20.90
CA PRO A 3 13.80 49.12 21.02
C PRO A 3 12.74 48.20 20.36
N ILE A 4 13.16 47.40 19.42
CA ILE A 4 12.32 46.34 18.83
C ILE A 4 12.00 45.36 19.96
N PRO A 5 10.71 45.06 20.23
CA PRO A 5 10.36 44.14 21.31
C PRO A 5 10.86 42.73 21.01
N VAL A 6 11.68 42.22 21.91
CA VAL A 6 12.30 40.88 21.84
C VAL A 6 11.27 39.77 21.72
N ASN A 7 10.02 40.02 22.07
CA ASN A 7 8.94 39.07 22.01
C ASN A 7 8.53 38.68 20.56
N TRP A 8 8.83 39.51 19.55
CA TRP A 8 8.48 39.20 18.16
C TRP A 8 9.46 38.21 17.53
N ALA A 9 10.73 38.27 17.95
CA ALA A 9 11.77 37.33 17.51
C ALA A 9 11.53 35.91 18.05
N LEU A 10 11.02 35.77 19.29
CA LEU A 10 10.67 34.49 19.87
C LEU A 10 9.46 33.83 19.17
N GLY A 11 8.48 34.64 18.76
CA GLY A 11 7.30 34.11 18.04
C GLY A 11 7.63 33.57 16.65
N VAL A 12 8.55 34.19 15.94
CA VAL A 12 8.97 33.76 14.59
C VAL A 12 9.82 32.49 14.65
N VAL A 13 10.65 32.32 15.67
CA VAL A 13 11.47 31.12 15.86
C VAL A 13 10.60 29.92 16.23
N LEU A 14 9.55 30.11 17.03
CA LEU A 14 8.64 29.05 17.42
C LEU A 14 7.78 28.57 16.24
N LEU A 15 7.41 29.46 15.31
CA LEU A 15 6.65 29.11 14.08
C LEU A 15 7.50 28.34 13.06
N LEU A 16 8.81 28.54 13.04
CA LEU A 16 9.74 27.83 12.15
C LEU A 16 10.01 26.38 12.60
N VAL A 17 9.86 26.08 13.88
CA VAL A 17 10.06 24.71 14.41
C VAL A 17 8.85 23.81 14.09
N LEU A 18 7.66 24.36 13.90
CA LEU A 18 6.46 23.60 13.53
C LEU A 18 6.40 23.23 12.04
N ALA A 19 7.27 23.81 11.21
CA ALA A 19 7.39 23.49 9.78
C ALA A 19 8.39 22.35 9.51
N ALA A 20 8.92 21.67 10.52
CA ALA A 20 9.55 20.37 10.34
C ALA A 20 8.48 19.35 10.00
N CYS A 21 8.01 19.40 8.73
CA CYS A 21 7.22 18.33 8.14
C CYS A 21 7.99 17.02 8.39
N SER A 22 7.48 16.19 9.27
CA SER A 22 8.00 14.87 9.50
C SER A 22 7.82 14.10 8.19
N ARG A 23 8.87 14.01 7.38
CA ARG A 23 8.88 13.10 6.23
C ARG A 23 8.63 11.70 6.77
N SER A 24 7.65 11.02 6.22
CA SER A 24 7.40 9.63 6.56
C SER A 24 8.67 8.81 6.28
N THR A 25 8.99 7.88 7.17
CA THR A 25 10.09 6.95 6.92
C THR A 25 9.75 6.08 5.69
N PRO A 26 10.75 5.52 4.98
CA PRO A 26 10.49 4.61 3.87
C PRO A 26 9.55 3.46 4.23
N GLU A 27 9.69 2.92 5.43
CA GLU A 27 8.79 1.87 5.92
C GLU A 27 7.35 2.38 6.13
N GLN A 28 7.18 3.56 6.72
CA GLN A 28 5.86 4.17 6.89
C GLN A 28 5.19 4.44 5.54
N ALA A 29 5.95 4.94 4.55
CA ALA A 29 5.45 5.16 3.21
C ALA A 29 4.98 3.85 2.54
N LEU A 30 5.73 2.76 2.71
CA LEU A 30 5.36 1.44 2.21
C LEU A 30 4.08 0.93 2.87
N ARG A 31 3.97 1.03 4.19
CA ARG A 31 2.76 0.62 4.93
C ARG A 31 1.54 1.43 4.52
N GLN A 32 1.68 2.74 4.34
CA GLN A 32 0.63 3.61 3.85
C GLN A 32 0.18 3.21 2.44
N GLN A 33 1.14 2.87 1.56
CA GLN A 33 0.82 2.42 0.21
C GLN A 33 -0.01 1.13 0.22
N ILE A 34 0.36 0.16 1.04
CA ILE A 34 -0.40 -1.10 1.20
C ILE A 34 -1.82 -0.80 1.73
N THR A 35 -1.95 0.08 2.72
CA THR A 35 -3.26 0.50 3.25
C THR A 35 -4.12 1.20 2.20
N GLN A 36 -3.52 2.05 1.36
CA GLN A 36 -4.26 2.70 0.28
C GLN A 36 -4.77 1.70 -0.77
N MET A 37 -3.99 0.67 -1.07
CA MET A 37 -4.43 -0.41 -1.95
C MET A 37 -5.60 -1.20 -1.33
N GLN A 38 -5.55 -1.52 -0.04
CA GLN A 38 -6.65 -2.13 0.69
C GLN A 38 -7.92 -1.30 0.57
N LEU A 39 -7.84 -0.01 0.92
CA LEU A 39 -8.97 0.91 0.82
C LEU A 39 -9.51 1.02 -0.61
N GLY A 40 -8.63 1.00 -1.60
CA GLY A 40 -9.02 1.00 -3.02
C GLY A 40 -9.91 -0.18 -3.40
N VAL A 41 -9.64 -1.37 -2.85
CA VAL A 41 -10.52 -2.53 -3.05
C VAL A 41 -11.87 -2.33 -2.37
N GLU A 42 -11.89 -1.91 -1.12
CA GLU A 42 -13.12 -1.72 -0.33
C GLU A 42 -14.00 -0.59 -0.87
N GLN A 43 -13.38 0.49 -1.34
CA GLN A 43 -14.07 1.65 -1.95
C GLN A 43 -14.42 1.42 -3.43
N ARG A 44 -14.08 0.26 -3.98
CA ARG A 44 -14.33 -0.11 -5.38
C ARG A 44 -13.63 0.82 -6.38
N GLU A 45 -12.44 1.26 -6.01
CA GLU A 45 -11.55 2.12 -6.82
C GLU A 45 -10.35 1.33 -7.35
N PRO A 46 -10.50 0.59 -8.45
CA PRO A 46 -9.42 -0.25 -8.97
C PRO A 46 -8.16 0.55 -9.33
N SER A 47 -8.30 1.81 -9.70
CA SER A 47 -7.17 2.70 -9.99
C SER A 47 -6.24 2.88 -8.80
N ALA A 48 -6.75 2.92 -7.56
CA ALA A 48 -5.93 3.03 -6.35
C ALA A 48 -5.07 1.78 -6.11
N VAL A 49 -5.51 0.62 -6.59
CA VAL A 49 -4.76 -0.64 -6.51
C VAL A 49 -3.73 -0.74 -7.64
N ILE A 50 -4.08 -0.28 -8.84
CA ILE A 50 -3.26 -0.44 -10.04
C ILE A 50 -2.18 0.65 -10.18
N ALA A 51 -2.46 1.87 -9.70
CA ALA A 51 -1.52 2.99 -9.82
C ALA A 51 -0.12 2.70 -9.25
N PRO A 52 0.05 2.06 -8.08
CA PRO A 52 1.37 1.75 -7.54
C PRO A 52 2.06 0.54 -8.18
N LEU A 53 1.43 -0.14 -9.14
CA LEU A 53 2.08 -1.24 -9.86
C LEU A 53 3.08 -0.70 -10.88
N ALA A 54 4.27 -1.29 -10.89
CA ALA A 54 5.26 -1.03 -11.92
C ALA A 54 4.77 -1.51 -13.31
N GLU A 55 5.30 -0.94 -14.38
CA GLU A 55 4.96 -1.36 -15.75
C GLU A 55 5.33 -2.82 -16.02
N ASP A 56 6.42 -3.28 -15.42
CA ASP A 56 6.92 -4.66 -15.50
C ASP A 56 6.43 -5.55 -14.35
N PHE A 57 5.32 -5.19 -13.71
CA PHE A 57 4.73 -5.99 -12.64
C PHE A 57 4.45 -7.43 -13.08
N LEU A 58 4.76 -8.38 -12.18
CA LEU A 58 4.42 -9.78 -12.32
C LEU A 58 3.80 -10.35 -11.04
N GLY A 59 2.62 -10.89 -11.18
CA GLY A 59 1.91 -11.65 -10.16
C GLY A 59 1.99 -13.16 -10.38
N ASN A 60 1.16 -13.89 -9.66
CA ASN A 60 1.07 -15.35 -9.78
C ASN A 60 0.84 -15.80 -11.24
N GLY A 61 1.56 -16.87 -11.64
CA GLY A 61 1.40 -17.44 -12.97
C GLY A 61 1.81 -16.52 -14.11
N GLY A 62 2.63 -15.50 -13.83
CA GLY A 62 3.07 -14.52 -14.83
C GLY A 62 2.01 -13.46 -15.15
N MET A 63 1.03 -13.27 -14.29
CA MET A 63 0.01 -12.23 -14.44
C MET A 63 0.66 -10.85 -14.49
N ASP A 64 0.50 -10.14 -15.58
CA ASP A 64 0.97 -8.78 -15.73
C ASP A 64 0.00 -7.74 -15.11
N ARG A 65 0.42 -6.47 -15.13
CA ARG A 65 -0.37 -5.35 -14.61
C ARG A 65 -1.79 -5.28 -15.21
N GLN A 66 -1.91 -5.46 -16.53
CA GLN A 66 -3.21 -5.44 -17.21
C GLN A 66 -4.06 -6.65 -16.83
N GLY A 67 -3.45 -7.81 -16.67
CA GLY A 67 -4.12 -9.03 -16.20
C GLY A 67 -4.72 -8.83 -14.80
N LEU A 68 -3.95 -8.24 -13.89
CA LEU A 68 -4.43 -7.93 -12.55
C LEU A 68 -5.56 -6.89 -12.57
N GLU A 69 -5.46 -5.86 -13.41
CA GLU A 69 -6.52 -4.86 -13.55
C GLU A 69 -7.84 -5.47 -14.04
N ARG A 70 -7.77 -6.31 -15.09
CA ARG A 70 -8.97 -7.01 -15.59
C ARG A 70 -9.60 -7.91 -14.54
N LEU A 71 -8.77 -8.66 -13.82
CA LEU A 71 -9.21 -9.52 -12.73
C LEU A 71 -9.90 -8.74 -11.61
N LEU A 72 -9.27 -7.65 -11.15
CA LEU A 72 -9.81 -6.80 -10.09
C LEU A 72 -11.16 -6.19 -10.50
N ARG A 73 -11.24 -5.64 -11.71
CA ARG A 73 -12.51 -5.09 -12.23
C ARG A 73 -13.61 -6.14 -12.29
N ALA A 74 -13.29 -7.34 -12.77
CA ALA A 74 -14.25 -8.44 -12.82
C ALA A 74 -14.74 -8.84 -11.42
N GLN A 75 -13.83 -8.93 -10.44
CA GLN A 75 -14.19 -9.26 -9.05
C GLN A 75 -15.05 -8.17 -8.40
N LEU A 76 -14.75 -6.91 -8.64
CA LEU A 76 -15.56 -5.80 -8.13
C LEU A 76 -16.97 -5.77 -8.75
N LEU A 77 -17.13 -6.20 -10.00
CA LEU A 77 -18.46 -6.33 -10.60
C LEU A 77 -19.28 -7.48 -10.01
N LEU A 78 -18.62 -8.59 -9.70
CA LEU A 78 -19.27 -9.79 -9.17
C LEU A 78 -19.59 -9.69 -7.66
N ASN A 79 -18.87 -8.83 -6.93
CA ASN A 79 -18.96 -8.73 -5.48
C ASN A 79 -19.25 -7.28 -5.08
N GLN A 80 -20.46 -7.03 -4.60
CA GLN A 80 -20.88 -5.67 -4.24
C GLN A 80 -20.29 -5.17 -2.92
N ASN A 81 -20.06 -6.08 -1.97
CA ASN A 81 -19.52 -5.78 -0.65
C ASN A 81 -18.28 -6.63 -0.42
N ILE A 82 -17.11 -6.00 -0.50
CA ILE A 82 -15.82 -6.64 -0.20
C ILE A 82 -15.21 -5.90 0.99
N GLU A 83 -14.89 -6.63 2.03
CA GLU A 83 -14.09 -6.18 3.15
C GLU A 83 -12.73 -6.90 3.10
N VAL A 84 -11.66 -6.16 3.23
CA VAL A 84 -10.30 -6.68 3.20
C VAL A 84 -9.69 -6.57 4.58
N VAL A 85 -9.39 -7.69 5.21
CA VAL A 85 -8.70 -7.72 6.49
C VAL A 85 -7.24 -8.07 6.25
N LEU A 86 -6.35 -7.12 6.57
CA LEU A 86 -4.91 -7.34 6.54
C LEU A 86 -4.43 -7.79 7.92
N GLY A 87 -3.62 -8.82 7.94
CA GLY A 87 -2.81 -9.16 9.10
C GLY A 87 -1.62 -8.21 9.26
N PRO A 88 -0.79 -8.41 10.31
CA PRO A 88 0.40 -7.59 10.52
C PRO A 88 1.31 -7.60 9.29
N VAL A 89 1.68 -6.41 8.81
CA VAL A 89 2.61 -6.26 7.70
C VAL A 89 4.04 -6.33 8.24
N GLN A 90 4.81 -7.30 7.76
CA GLN A 90 6.25 -7.39 8.02
C GLN A 90 6.98 -6.75 6.86
N ALA A 91 7.53 -5.56 7.08
CA ALA A 91 8.25 -4.81 6.06
C ALA A 91 9.75 -4.87 6.30
N HIS A 92 10.50 -5.13 5.25
CA HIS A 92 11.96 -5.07 5.23
C HIS A 92 12.40 -4.10 4.14
N ILE A 93 13.14 -3.07 4.53
CA ILE A 93 13.67 -2.05 3.62
C ILE A 93 15.17 -2.29 3.45
N ASP A 94 15.61 -2.38 2.19
CA ASP A 94 17.01 -2.50 1.82
C ASP A 94 17.33 -1.49 0.70
N GLY A 95 17.77 -0.30 1.09
CA GLY A 95 18.05 0.80 0.18
C GLY A 95 16.83 1.20 -0.65
N GLU A 96 16.90 1.03 -1.95
CA GLU A 96 15.83 1.33 -2.90
C GLU A 96 14.86 0.15 -3.13
N ASN A 97 15.08 -0.96 -2.44
CA ASN A 97 14.22 -2.14 -2.52
C ASN A 97 13.51 -2.38 -1.19
N ALA A 98 12.35 -2.97 -1.26
CA ALA A 98 11.60 -3.39 -0.08
C ALA A 98 10.86 -4.70 -0.34
N GLN A 99 10.65 -5.44 0.73
CA GLN A 99 9.78 -6.60 0.76
C GLN A 99 8.73 -6.39 1.86
N ALA A 100 7.49 -6.75 1.59
CA ALA A 100 6.45 -6.78 2.61
C ALA A 100 5.68 -8.09 2.53
N ASP A 101 5.59 -8.77 3.66
CA ASP A 101 4.88 -10.03 3.84
C ASP A 101 3.73 -9.82 4.82
N PHE A 102 2.55 -10.29 4.47
CA PHE A 102 1.34 -10.16 5.29
C PHE A 102 0.29 -11.20 4.91
N THR A 103 -0.71 -11.35 5.73
CA THR A 103 -1.88 -12.17 5.43
C THR A 103 -3.04 -11.30 4.97
N VAL A 104 -3.87 -11.84 4.10
CA VAL A 104 -5.11 -11.22 3.64
C VAL A 104 -6.25 -12.19 3.84
N MET A 105 -7.34 -11.70 4.41
CA MET A 105 -8.62 -12.38 4.44
C MET A 105 -9.66 -11.49 3.77
N LEU A 106 -10.45 -12.06 2.87
CA LEU A 106 -11.59 -11.37 2.29
C LEU A 106 -12.87 -11.79 3.01
N ALA A 107 -13.59 -10.82 3.51
CA ALA A 107 -14.93 -10.98 4.06
C ALA A 107 -15.94 -10.36 3.09
N GLY A 108 -17.13 -10.96 3.01
CA GLY A 108 -18.12 -10.54 2.03
C GLY A 108 -17.86 -11.10 0.62
N GLY A 109 -18.76 -10.81 -0.31
CA GLY A 109 -18.65 -11.27 -1.69
C GLY A 109 -19.09 -12.73 -1.92
N ASN A 110 -19.01 -13.15 -3.21
CA ASN A 110 -19.49 -14.47 -3.66
C ASN A 110 -18.40 -15.56 -3.65
N GLY A 111 -17.22 -15.30 -3.10
CA GLY A 111 -16.19 -16.27 -2.79
C GLY A 111 -15.51 -16.99 -3.96
N ARG A 112 -15.56 -16.44 -5.18
CA ARG A 112 -15.02 -17.14 -6.36
C ARG A 112 -13.52 -17.02 -6.57
N PHE A 113 -12.88 -15.97 -6.07
CA PHE A 113 -11.44 -15.76 -6.28
C PHE A 113 -10.65 -15.97 -4.99
N PHE A 114 -11.18 -15.49 -3.89
CA PHE A 114 -10.73 -15.83 -2.55
C PHE A 114 -11.92 -16.47 -1.84
N GLU A 115 -11.79 -17.69 -1.38
CA GLU A 115 -12.83 -18.31 -0.58
C GLU A 115 -13.06 -17.45 0.66
N ARG A 116 -14.33 -17.14 0.94
CA ARG A 116 -14.74 -16.35 2.09
C ARG A 116 -14.14 -16.94 3.37
N GLY A 117 -13.47 -16.08 4.16
CA GLY A 117 -12.86 -16.45 5.43
C GLY A 117 -11.57 -17.26 5.32
N ARG A 118 -11.04 -17.52 4.12
CA ARG A 118 -9.74 -18.15 3.95
C ARG A 118 -8.64 -17.10 4.05
N ILE A 119 -7.61 -17.43 4.81
CA ILE A 119 -6.42 -16.58 4.96
C ILE A 119 -5.43 -16.91 3.86
N HIS A 120 -5.01 -15.89 3.10
CA HIS A 120 -3.97 -15.99 2.08
C HIS A 120 -2.70 -15.32 2.57
N GLN A 121 -1.58 -15.97 2.32
CA GLN A 121 -0.26 -15.37 2.51
C GLN A 121 0.08 -14.53 1.26
N VAL A 122 0.55 -13.32 1.49
CA VAL A 122 0.96 -12.41 0.40
C VAL A 122 2.38 -11.98 0.64
N SER A 123 3.22 -12.14 -0.38
CA SER A 123 4.59 -11.63 -0.41
C SER A 123 4.72 -10.65 -1.56
N THR A 124 5.25 -9.47 -1.27
CA THR A 124 5.34 -8.36 -2.22
C THR A 124 6.75 -7.79 -2.25
N HIS A 125 7.20 -7.44 -3.47
CA HIS A 125 8.51 -6.81 -3.69
C HIS A 125 8.31 -5.46 -4.37
N TRP A 126 8.98 -4.47 -3.82
CA TRP A 126 8.83 -3.07 -4.15
C TRP A 126 10.18 -2.44 -4.51
N ARG A 127 10.14 -1.41 -5.34
CA ARG A 127 11.31 -0.56 -5.61
C ARG A 127 10.92 0.91 -5.44
N ALA A 128 11.84 1.70 -4.92
CA ALA A 128 11.65 3.13 -4.77
C ALA A 128 11.69 3.84 -6.13
N GLN A 129 10.77 4.76 -6.33
CA GLN A 129 10.78 5.71 -7.43
C GLN A 129 10.42 7.10 -6.88
N GLY A 130 11.45 7.94 -6.65
CA GLY A 130 11.27 9.18 -5.91
C GLY A 130 10.80 8.90 -4.49
N ASP A 131 9.69 9.53 -4.09
CA ASP A 131 9.09 9.35 -2.76
C ASP A 131 8.03 8.24 -2.72
N GLN A 132 7.90 7.46 -3.78
CA GLN A 132 6.89 6.41 -3.92
C GLN A 132 7.52 5.03 -4.02
N TRP A 133 6.77 4.03 -3.57
CA TRP A 133 7.10 2.63 -3.77
C TRP A 133 6.30 2.07 -4.94
N LEU A 134 6.97 1.42 -5.89
CA LEU A 134 6.35 0.69 -6.98
C LEU A 134 6.41 -0.81 -6.72
N LEU A 135 5.25 -1.45 -6.76
CA LEU A 135 5.11 -2.89 -6.66
C LEU A 135 5.48 -3.55 -7.98
N TYR A 136 6.55 -4.32 -8.03
CA TYR A 136 6.97 -5.01 -9.25
C TYR A 136 6.76 -6.53 -9.20
N ARG A 137 6.56 -7.11 -8.02
CA ARG A 137 6.22 -8.53 -7.88
C ARG A 137 5.30 -8.75 -6.69
N ALA A 138 4.28 -9.58 -6.89
CA ALA A 138 3.42 -10.06 -5.83
C ALA A 138 3.12 -11.54 -6.02
N GLN A 139 3.16 -12.28 -4.93
CA GLN A 139 2.77 -13.68 -4.86
C GLN A 139 1.76 -13.85 -3.75
N TRP A 140 0.74 -14.62 -3.99
CA TRP A 140 -0.29 -14.94 -3.01
C TRP A 140 -0.72 -16.40 -3.13
N GLY A 141 -1.16 -16.97 -2.00
CA GLY A 141 -1.60 -18.36 -1.97
C GLY A 141 -1.94 -18.83 -0.56
N ASP A 142 -2.24 -20.11 -0.44
CA ASP A 142 -2.71 -20.73 0.80
C ASP A 142 -1.60 -21.03 1.84
N GLY A 143 -0.46 -20.38 1.74
CA GLY A 143 0.64 -20.56 2.70
C GLY A 143 1.40 -21.89 2.59
N LYS A 144 1.07 -22.70 1.61
CA LYS A 144 1.86 -23.90 1.27
C LYS A 144 2.73 -23.57 0.05
N GLN A 145 3.92 -23.05 0.31
CA GLN A 145 4.97 -23.16 -0.71
C GLN A 145 5.53 -24.57 -0.69
N PRO A 146 5.82 -25.15 -1.86
CA PRO A 146 6.54 -26.44 -1.94
C PRO A 146 7.96 -26.31 -1.40
#